data_296618d2301b2acdc64401633bdd19be
#
_entry.id   296618d2301b2acdc64401633bdd19be
#
_cell.length_a   1.000
_cell.length_b   1.000
_cell.length_c   1.000
_cell.angle_alpha   90.00
_cell.angle_beta   90.00
_cell.angle_gamma   90.00
#
_symmetry.space_group_name_H-M   'P 1'
#
loop_
_entity.id
_entity.type
_entity.pdbx_description
1 polymer ?
#
loop_
_entity_poly.entity_id
_entity_poly.type
_entity_poly.pdbx_seq_one_letter_code
_entity_poly.pdbx_strand_id
1 'polypeptide(L)'
;MFNAHNISVSFGGETLFDSISFRLGKGDRVGLIGKNGAGKSTLLKLMARVNQPTSGTFALEKNVKIGYLPQDLDFNQGLTVLEEAYLAFEEIKKVEARQEEIHKIMEQTQDFESDSYMEVLDELTTLNNRYELIGGYHYQAQTEKILLGLGFSMDDLHASTETFSGGWRMRIELAKILLKDNDILLLDEPTNHLDIESIIWLEQFLKKYKGALVMVSHDRMFLDQVTNRTIEIVQQRIFDFKKPYSKYMVLREELRAQQQAAQKNQEKQIQQTEKLIERFRAKASKASMAQSLIKKLEKVERIEIDPEESKTIKFVFSVSHQPGKIILEAQNISKSFGEKQVLEAVDLEIERGEKIAFVGQNGQGKSTLAKILVGELECGGELRLGHNVQIGYFAQNQSAYLDGKKTVLEAAEDSATPENRTKVRDLLGAFLFPGEAVDKKVQVLSGGERNRLALCKLLLQPFNVLIMDEPTNHLDILSKNVLKEALKKFEGTLILVSHDRDFVQGLCEKVVSFKDREVKPFLGDINAYLEYQKLSSLKELEKKSKAVSQTKSATEEGSYEKQKEQRGAQQKVAKLEKQIARLEKEIKDIDFDLEVEYEKTISQPNFFDKYQAKKKELEVLMEQWEVLQLSLE
;
A
#
# COMPACT_ATOMS: atom_id res chain seq x y z
N MET A 1 2.49 18.96 17.36
CA MET A 1 2.95 17.60 17.63
C MET A 1 4.35 17.36 17.11
N PHE A 2 4.63 17.50 15.79
CA PHE A 2 5.96 17.38 15.20
C PHE A 2 6.21 18.50 14.18
N ASN A 3 7.32 19.23 14.28
CA ASN A 3 7.68 20.30 13.37
C ASN A 3 9.13 20.10 12.90
N ALA A 4 9.34 20.15 11.60
CA ALA A 4 10.65 20.21 10.96
C ALA A 4 10.93 21.64 10.53
N HIS A 5 12.09 22.19 10.91
CA HIS A 5 12.51 23.56 10.59
C HIS A 5 13.84 23.56 9.88
N ASN A 6 13.84 24.00 8.61
CA ASN A 6 15.02 24.21 7.77
C ASN A 6 15.99 23.01 7.76
N ILE A 7 15.45 21.81 7.59
CA ILE A 7 16.22 20.58 7.60
C ILE A 7 17.03 20.49 6.30
N SER A 8 18.35 20.36 6.41
CA SER A 8 19.23 20.06 5.28
C SER A 8 20.05 18.82 5.58
N VAL A 9 20.29 18.01 4.55
CA VAL A 9 21.07 16.77 4.63
C VAL A 9 21.94 16.65 3.40
N SER A 10 23.23 16.37 3.63
CA SER A 10 24.21 16.14 2.57
C SER A 10 25.01 14.88 2.87
N PHE A 11 25.31 14.09 1.83
CA PHE A 11 26.16 12.90 1.89
C PHE A 11 27.26 13.02 0.84
N GLY A 12 28.52 12.87 1.25
CA GLY A 12 29.66 12.87 0.32
C GLY A 12 29.80 14.11 -0.56
N GLY A 13 29.26 15.27 -0.10
CA GLY A 13 29.27 16.52 -0.87
C GLY A 13 28.03 16.74 -1.74
N GLU A 14 27.16 15.76 -1.90
CA GLU A 14 25.87 15.90 -2.59
C GLU A 14 24.77 16.25 -1.59
N THR A 15 24.00 17.30 -1.88
CA THR A 15 22.87 17.73 -1.05
C THR A 15 21.62 16.92 -1.42
N LEU A 16 21.06 16.23 -0.44
CA LEU A 16 19.83 15.45 -0.60
C LEU A 16 18.56 16.30 -0.35
N PHE A 17 18.63 17.14 0.72
CA PHE A 17 17.59 18.11 1.06
C PHE A 17 18.23 19.45 1.35
N ASP A 18 17.54 20.52 0.94
CA ASP A 18 17.94 21.88 1.25
C ASP A 18 16.81 22.66 1.91
N SER A 19 17.00 22.97 3.20
CA SER A 19 16.13 23.85 3.98
C SER A 19 14.65 23.46 3.98
N ILE A 20 14.33 22.16 4.05
CA ILE A 20 12.95 21.68 4.05
C ILE A 20 12.28 21.94 5.41
N SER A 21 11.02 22.38 5.34
CA SER A 21 10.21 22.67 6.53
C SER A 21 8.78 22.15 6.36
N PHE A 22 8.26 21.42 7.36
CA PHE A 22 6.88 20.94 7.38
C PHE A 22 6.43 20.66 8.80
N ARG A 23 5.11 20.52 8.98
CA ARG A 23 4.49 20.24 10.27
C ARG A 23 3.55 19.05 10.16
N LEU A 24 3.52 18.20 11.22
CA LEU A 24 2.55 17.13 11.38
C LEU A 24 1.65 17.40 12.58
N GLY A 25 0.35 17.36 12.34
CA GLY A 25 -0.69 17.40 13.36
C GLY A 25 -1.22 16.01 13.71
N LYS A 26 -2.03 15.94 14.76
CA LYS A 26 -2.74 14.71 15.13
C LYS A 26 -3.77 14.38 14.04
N GLY A 27 -3.79 13.11 13.59
CA GLY A 27 -4.69 12.65 12.53
C GLY A 27 -4.24 12.99 11.11
N ASP A 28 -3.07 13.65 10.91
CA ASP A 28 -2.49 13.79 9.57
C ASP A 28 -2.07 12.41 9.05
N ARG A 29 -2.47 12.10 7.81
CA ARG A 29 -2.10 10.88 7.10
C ARG A 29 -1.38 11.27 5.83
N VAL A 30 -0.07 11.26 5.89
CA VAL A 30 0.82 11.79 4.85
C VAL A 30 1.37 10.67 3.99
N GLY A 31 1.15 10.76 2.67
CA GLY A 31 1.88 9.99 1.67
C GLY A 31 3.13 10.75 1.26
N LEU A 32 4.31 10.18 1.55
CA LEU A 32 5.59 10.72 1.15
C LEU A 32 6.01 10.11 -0.18
N ILE A 33 6.06 10.92 -1.23
CA ILE A 33 6.34 10.48 -2.59
C ILE A 33 7.58 11.17 -3.17
N GLY A 34 8.11 10.63 -4.24
CA GLY A 34 9.30 11.12 -4.95
C GLY A 34 10.03 9.99 -5.64
N LYS A 35 10.99 10.31 -6.51
CA LYS A 35 11.82 9.33 -7.22
C LYS A 35 12.61 8.44 -6.26
N ASN A 36 13.04 7.27 -6.74
CA ASN A 36 14.01 6.48 -6.00
C ASN A 36 15.31 7.27 -5.86
N GLY A 37 15.88 7.27 -4.64
CA GLY A 37 17.03 8.12 -4.32
C GLY A 37 16.71 9.56 -3.93
N ALA A 38 15.44 10.03 -4.00
CA ALA A 38 15.05 11.38 -3.57
C ALA A 38 15.14 11.61 -2.05
N GLY A 39 15.44 10.58 -1.26
CA GLY A 39 15.65 10.70 0.19
C GLY A 39 14.41 10.39 1.04
N LYS A 40 13.38 9.73 0.49
CA LYS A 40 12.15 9.36 1.24
C LYS A 40 12.46 8.60 2.54
N SER A 41 13.17 7.48 2.43
CA SER A 41 13.59 6.67 3.60
C SER A 41 14.54 7.42 4.54
N THR A 42 15.40 8.28 3.99
CA THR A 42 16.27 9.14 4.80
C THR A 42 15.45 10.12 5.64
N LEU A 43 14.42 10.74 5.05
CA LEU A 43 13.53 11.63 5.79
C LEU A 43 12.79 10.89 6.90
N LEU A 44 12.28 9.67 6.65
CA LEU A 44 11.68 8.84 7.70
C LEU A 44 12.66 8.49 8.82
N LYS A 45 13.92 8.12 8.49
CA LYS A 45 14.99 7.85 9.48
C LYS A 45 15.32 9.08 10.33
N LEU A 46 15.34 10.27 9.74
CA LEU A 46 15.53 11.53 10.46
C LEU A 46 14.36 11.82 11.41
N MET A 47 13.12 11.63 10.94
CA MET A 47 11.92 11.80 11.76
C MET A 47 11.88 10.80 12.92
N ALA A 48 12.30 9.57 12.69
CA ALA A 48 12.45 8.52 13.70
C ALA A 48 13.65 8.75 14.65
N ARG A 49 14.46 9.79 14.42
CA ARG A 49 15.70 10.10 15.18
C ARG A 49 16.76 8.99 15.11
N VAL A 50 16.71 8.14 14.12
CA VAL A 50 17.77 7.16 13.82
C VAL A 50 19.00 7.87 13.29
N ASN A 51 18.80 8.88 12.44
CA ASN A 51 19.84 9.74 11.89
C ASN A 51 19.66 11.19 12.37
N GLN A 52 20.74 11.99 12.30
CA GLN A 52 20.69 13.43 12.58
C GLN A 52 20.79 14.22 11.26
N PRO A 53 20.10 15.36 11.12
CA PRO A 53 20.26 16.24 9.96
C PRO A 53 21.61 16.95 10.00
N THR A 54 22.11 17.37 8.83
CA THR A 54 23.33 18.18 8.73
C THR A 54 23.11 19.60 9.31
N SER A 55 21.92 20.16 9.08
CA SER A 55 21.47 21.42 9.69
C SER A 55 19.94 21.41 9.86
N GLY A 56 19.44 22.38 10.65
CA GLY A 56 18.05 22.47 11.01
C GLY A 56 17.69 21.70 12.29
N THR A 57 16.41 21.76 12.70
CA THR A 57 15.95 21.17 13.95
C THR A 57 14.59 20.53 13.83
N PHE A 58 14.39 19.44 14.57
CA PHE A 58 13.08 18.83 14.79
C PHE A 58 12.55 19.22 16.17
N ALA A 59 11.41 19.91 16.20
CA ALA A 59 10.70 20.19 17.44
C ALA A 59 9.56 19.19 17.64
N LEU A 60 9.60 18.46 18.75
CA LEU A 60 8.62 17.46 19.14
C LEU A 60 8.04 17.84 20.51
N GLU A 61 6.73 17.70 20.68
CA GLU A 61 6.12 17.84 22.00
C GLU A 61 6.63 16.75 22.95
N LYS A 62 6.59 17.07 24.25
CA LYS A 62 7.06 16.12 25.28
C LYS A 62 6.19 14.84 25.26
N ASN A 63 6.84 13.69 25.45
CA ASN A 63 6.21 12.36 25.56
C ASN A 63 5.55 11.81 24.27
N VAL A 64 5.79 12.38 23.10
CA VAL A 64 5.31 11.83 21.82
C VAL A 64 6.10 10.56 21.48
N LYS A 65 5.37 9.46 21.31
CA LYS A 65 5.92 8.15 20.90
C LYS A 65 5.93 8.03 19.39
N ILE A 66 7.07 7.66 18.82
CA ILE A 66 7.25 7.46 17.38
C ILE A 66 7.50 5.98 17.11
N GLY A 67 6.63 5.34 16.31
CA GLY A 67 6.86 4.02 15.75
C GLY A 67 7.45 4.14 14.35
N TYR A 68 8.53 3.41 14.07
CA TYR A 68 9.19 3.40 12.77
C TYR A 68 9.40 1.97 12.29
N LEU A 69 8.95 1.67 11.07
CA LEU A 69 9.21 0.40 10.36
C LEU A 69 10.42 0.59 9.44
N PRO A 70 11.58 -0.01 9.76
CA PRO A 70 12.75 0.01 8.89
C PRO A 70 12.60 -1.00 7.74
N GLN A 71 13.41 -0.84 6.69
CA GLN A 71 13.48 -1.80 5.58
C GLN A 71 14.30 -3.05 5.91
N ASP A 72 15.37 -2.89 6.69
CA ASP A 72 16.26 -3.98 7.10
C ASP A 72 16.02 -4.30 8.57
N LEU A 73 15.95 -5.58 8.90
CA LEU A 73 15.56 -6.07 10.22
C LEU A 73 16.54 -7.09 10.76
N ASP A 74 16.90 -6.92 12.02
CA ASP A 74 17.58 -7.92 12.83
C ASP A 74 16.53 -8.61 13.73
N PHE A 75 16.49 -9.94 13.72
CA PHE A 75 15.57 -10.73 14.53
C PHE A 75 16.29 -11.48 15.65
N ASN A 76 15.64 -11.59 16.80
CA ASN A 76 16.06 -12.48 17.87
C ASN A 76 15.86 -13.95 17.45
N GLN A 77 16.88 -14.77 17.61
CA GLN A 77 16.81 -16.19 17.30
C GLN A 77 16.05 -16.94 18.40
N GLY A 78 15.26 -17.94 17.98
CA GLY A 78 14.66 -18.91 18.88
C GLY A 78 13.28 -18.59 19.45
N LEU A 79 12.67 -17.43 19.11
CA LEU A 79 11.32 -17.06 19.55
C LEU A 79 10.25 -17.53 18.56
N THR A 80 9.05 -17.82 19.08
CA THR A 80 7.85 -18.03 18.26
C THR A 80 7.32 -16.69 17.73
N VAL A 81 6.45 -16.73 16.70
CA VAL A 81 5.81 -15.54 16.14
C VAL A 81 5.06 -14.73 17.20
N LEU A 82 4.32 -15.41 18.12
CA LEU A 82 3.63 -14.75 19.23
C LEU A 82 4.59 -14.12 20.23
N GLU A 83 5.61 -14.86 20.65
CA GLU A 83 6.60 -14.34 21.61
C GLU A 83 7.32 -13.13 21.08
N GLU A 84 7.71 -13.16 19.80
CA GLU A 84 8.34 -12.00 19.13
C GLU A 84 7.38 -10.81 19.06
N ALA A 85 6.09 -11.05 18.75
CA ALA A 85 5.09 -9.97 18.72
C ALA A 85 4.82 -9.39 20.13
N TYR A 86 4.88 -10.21 21.19
CA TYR A 86 4.70 -9.76 22.56
C TYR A 86 5.82 -8.84 23.07
N LEU A 87 6.97 -8.80 22.40
CA LEU A 87 8.02 -7.81 22.69
C LEU A 87 7.54 -6.36 22.46
N ALA A 88 6.43 -6.16 21.77
CA ALA A 88 5.80 -4.83 21.67
C ALA A 88 5.30 -4.30 23.02
N PHE A 89 5.03 -5.18 23.99
CA PHE A 89 4.40 -4.87 25.27
C PHE A 89 5.38 -4.98 26.46
N GLU A 90 6.53 -4.34 26.35
CA GLU A 90 7.58 -4.38 27.39
C GLU A 90 7.08 -4.03 28.79
N GLU A 91 6.15 -3.04 28.88
CA GLU A 91 5.60 -2.60 30.16
C GLU A 91 4.68 -3.67 30.77
N ILE A 92 3.83 -4.30 29.95
CA ILE A 92 2.96 -5.39 30.40
C ILE A 92 3.80 -6.56 30.91
N LYS A 93 4.85 -6.93 30.16
CA LYS A 93 5.76 -8.01 30.54
C LYS A 93 6.51 -7.75 31.84
N LYS A 94 6.89 -6.51 32.11
CA LYS A 94 7.51 -6.10 33.39
C LYS A 94 6.52 -6.23 34.55
N VAL A 95 5.26 -5.85 34.32
CA VAL A 95 4.20 -5.97 35.33
C VAL A 95 3.89 -7.45 35.61
N GLU A 96 3.74 -8.28 34.57
CA GLU A 96 3.53 -9.73 34.69
C GLU A 96 4.65 -10.42 35.47
N ALA A 97 5.91 -10.12 35.12
CA ALA A 97 7.07 -10.68 35.81
C ALA A 97 7.09 -10.29 37.31
N ARG A 98 6.77 -9.02 37.62
CA ARG A 98 6.72 -8.58 39.01
C ARG A 98 5.55 -9.19 39.79
N GLN A 99 4.38 -9.36 39.16
CA GLN A 99 3.24 -10.07 39.76
C GLN A 99 3.61 -11.53 40.08
N GLU A 100 4.31 -12.21 39.16
CA GLU A 100 4.76 -13.60 39.38
C GLU A 100 5.78 -13.71 40.53
N GLU A 101 6.71 -12.74 40.64
CA GLU A 101 7.62 -12.67 41.81
C GLU A 101 6.85 -12.49 43.13
N ILE A 102 5.85 -11.57 43.13
CA ILE A 102 5.02 -11.34 44.32
C ILE A 102 4.23 -12.58 44.66
N HIS A 103 3.63 -13.28 43.71
CA HIS A 103 2.94 -14.56 43.99
C HIS A 103 3.87 -15.59 44.61
N LYS A 104 5.11 -15.74 44.12
CA LYS A 104 6.10 -16.65 44.74
C LYS A 104 6.47 -16.22 46.17
N ILE A 105 6.57 -14.94 46.46
CA ILE A 105 6.80 -14.40 47.81
C ILE A 105 5.62 -14.76 48.73
N MET A 106 4.38 -14.56 48.26
CA MET A 106 3.17 -14.86 49.03
C MET A 106 3.02 -16.37 49.33
N GLU A 107 3.38 -17.26 48.39
CA GLU A 107 3.37 -18.71 48.58
C GLU A 107 4.39 -19.17 49.64
N GLN A 108 5.50 -18.45 49.82
CA GLN A 108 6.57 -18.79 50.77
C GLN A 108 6.37 -18.13 52.15
N THR A 109 5.46 -17.18 52.27
CA THR A 109 5.22 -16.42 53.52
C THR A 109 4.23 -17.20 54.39
N GLN A 110 4.60 -17.45 55.66
CA GLN A 110 3.73 -18.13 56.65
C GLN A 110 3.05 -17.09 57.59
N ASP A 111 3.56 -15.89 57.70
CA ASP A 111 3.02 -14.82 58.55
C ASP A 111 2.21 -13.80 57.70
N PHE A 112 0.89 -14.01 57.66
CA PHE A 112 -0.05 -13.19 56.91
C PHE A 112 -0.45 -11.87 57.60
N GLU A 113 -0.05 -11.68 58.86
CA GLU A 113 -0.36 -10.46 59.63
C GLU A 113 0.84 -9.50 59.69
N SER A 114 1.98 -9.83 59.11
CA SER A 114 3.17 -8.98 59.12
C SER A 114 3.00 -7.71 58.22
N ASP A 115 3.56 -6.60 58.67
CA ASP A 115 3.58 -5.34 57.89
C ASP A 115 4.18 -5.58 56.47
N SER A 116 5.20 -6.44 56.36
CA SER A 116 5.81 -6.76 55.08
C SER A 116 4.85 -7.52 54.14
N TYR A 117 3.95 -8.37 54.66
CA TYR A 117 2.93 -9.03 53.83
C TYR A 117 1.87 -8.03 53.35
N MET A 118 1.49 -7.08 54.18
CA MET A 118 0.55 -6.02 53.83
C MET A 118 1.13 -5.11 52.73
N GLU A 119 2.42 -4.74 52.77
CA GLU A 119 3.11 -4.01 51.73
C GLU A 119 3.11 -4.74 50.38
N VAL A 120 3.33 -6.06 50.39
CA VAL A 120 3.29 -6.89 49.19
C VAL A 120 1.88 -6.95 48.59
N LEU A 121 0.82 -7.02 49.41
CA LEU A 121 -0.57 -6.95 48.95
C LEU A 121 -0.94 -5.59 48.33
N ASP A 122 -0.47 -4.50 48.90
CA ASP A 122 -0.68 -3.17 48.35
C ASP A 122 0.06 -2.98 47.01
N GLU A 123 1.30 -3.51 46.92
CA GLU A 123 2.04 -3.54 45.65
C GLU A 123 1.28 -4.36 44.59
N LEU A 124 0.78 -5.54 44.93
CA LEU A 124 0.00 -6.38 44.03
C LEU A 124 -1.26 -5.68 43.52
N THR A 125 -1.98 -5.00 44.44
CA THR A 125 -3.17 -4.22 44.10
C THR A 125 -2.85 -3.09 43.12
N THR A 126 -1.74 -2.40 43.36
CA THR A 126 -1.26 -1.31 42.47
C THR A 126 -0.88 -1.85 41.11
N LEU A 127 -0.18 -2.99 41.05
CA LEU A 127 0.20 -3.66 39.80
C LEU A 127 -1.02 -4.20 39.03
N ASN A 128 -2.03 -4.73 39.71
CA ASN A 128 -3.27 -5.18 39.07
C ASN A 128 -4.02 -4.00 38.41
N ASN A 129 -4.15 -2.89 39.11
CA ASN A 129 -4.74 -1.66 38.55
C ASN A 129 -3.93 -1.14 37.36
N ARG A 130 -2.60 -1.17 37.45
CA ARG A 130 -1.73 -0.79 36.35
C ARG A 130 -1.87 -1.73 35.16
N TYR A 131 -1.92 -3.04 35.38
CA TYR A 131 -2.10 -4.06 34.35
C TYR A 131 -3.40 -3.85 33.56
N GLU A 132 -4.50 -3.52 34.25
CA GLU A 132 -5.77 -3.19 33.63
C GLU A 132 -5.66 -1.91 32.79
N LEU A 133 -5.07 -0.82 33.34
CA LEU A 133 -4.92 0.46 32.67
C LEU A 133 -4.08 0.38 31.38
N ILE A 134 -3.05 -0.47 31.35
CA ILE A 134 -2.19 -0.68 30.17
C ILE A 134 -2.75 -1.74 29.20
N GLY A 135 -3.95 -2.28 29.46
CA GLY A 135 -4.63 -3.24 28.57
C GLY A 135 -4.13 -4.68 28.68
N GLY A 136 -3.54 -5.07 29.83
CA GLY A 136 -2.96 -6.39 30.07
C GLY A 136 -3.91 -7.56 29.82
N TYR A 137 -5.23 -7.38 30.02
CA TYR A 137 -6.21 -8.45 29.73
C TYR A 137 -6.54 -8.64 28.24
N HIS A 138 -6.15 -7.70 27.38
CA HIS A 138 -6.59 -7.68 25.98
C HIS A 138 -5.44 -7.81 24.98
N TYR A 139 -4.17 -7.67 25.41
CA TYR A 139 -3.04 -7.60 24.50
C TYR A 139 -2.86 -8.91 23.69
N GLN A 140 -3.15 -10.07 24.27
CA GLN A 140 -3.04 -11.35 23.58
C GLN A 140 -4.02 -11.45 22.41
N ALA A 141 -5.32 -11.20 22.66
CA ALA A 141 -6.34 -11.21 21.62
C ALA A 141 -6.10 -10.15 20.54
N GLN A 142 -5.56 -8.98 20.94
CA GLN A 142 -5.19 -7.93 19.99
C GLN A 142 -4.01 -8.35 19.12
N THR A 143 -3.01 -9.02 19.69
CA THR A 143 -1.86 -9.56 18.95
C THR A 143 -2.28 -10.60 17.93
N GLU A 144 -3.07 -11.60 18.34
CA GLU A 144 -3.61 -12.61 17.44
C GLU A 144 -4.39 -11.96 16.29
N LYS A 145 -5.27 -11.03 16.58
CA LYS A 145 -6.07 -10.31 15.57
C LYS A 145 -5.20 -9.58 14.54
N ILE A 146 -4.11 -8.94 14.98
CA ILE A 146 -3.20 -8.21 14.06
C ILE A 146 -2.39 -9.20 13.24
N LEU A 147 -1.85 -10.26 13.83
CA LEU A 147 -1.08 -11.27 13.12
C LEU A 147 -1.94 -12.01 12.08
N LEU A 148 -3.16 -12.43 12.44
CA LEU A 148 -4.12 -13.03 11.50
C LEU A 148 -4.47 -12.06 10.36
N GLY A 149 -4.65 -10.77 10.67
CA GLY A 149 -4.89 -9.72 9.67
C GLY A 149 -3.72 -9.52 8.71
N LEU A 150 -2.50 -9.76 9.14
CA LEU A 150 -1.29 -9.74 8.32
C LEU A 150 -1.01 -11.06 7.58
N GLY A 151 -1.94 -12.03 7.65
CA GLY A 151 -1.94 -13.25 6.85
C GLY A 151 -1.31 -14.47 7.53
N PHE A 152 -0.96 -14.42 8.83
CA PHE A 152 -0.56 -15.60 9.58
C PHE A 152 -1.77 -16.51 9.83
N SER A 153 -1.56 -17.81 9.81
CA SER A 153 -2.54 -18.80 10.28
C SER A 153 -2.41 -19.01 11.78
N MET A 154 -3.40 -19.65 12.40
CA MET A 154 -3.31 -20.00 13.83
C MET A 154 -2.13 -20.94 14.13
N ASP A 155 -1.81 -21.84 13.21
CA ASP A 155 -0.68 -22.76 13.34
C ASP A 155 0.67 -22.03 13.26
N ASP A 156 0.75 -20.98 12.43
CA ASP A 156 1.98 -20.17 12.27
C ASP A 156 2.33 -19.40 13.54
N LEU A 157 1.33 -19.06 14.39
CA LEU A 157 1.55 -18.25 15.59
C LEU A 157 2.53 -18.91 16.59
N HIS A 158 2.52 -20.23 16.65
CA HIS A 158 3.37 -21.01 17.55
C HIS A 158 4.66 -21.52 16.88
N ALA A 159 4.84 -21.24 15.59
CA ALA A 159 6.03 -21.64 14.86
C ALA A 159 7.22 -20.70 15.16
N SER A 160 8.46 -21.24 15.10
CA SER A 160 9.67 -20.43 15.27
C SER A 160 9.82 -19.41 14.14
N THR A 161 10.22 -18.18 14.48
CA THR A 161 10.48 -17.10 13.52
C THR A 161 11.57 -17.44 12.50
N GLU A 162 12.45 -18.40 12.81
CA GLU A 162 13.53 -18.85 11.91
C GLU A 162 13.02 -19.60 10.69
N THR A 163 11.86 -20.26 10.80
CA THR A 163 11.25 -21.01 9.70
C THR A 163 10.65 -20.12 8.61
N PHE A 164 10.51 -18.82 8.89
CA PHE A 164 9.88 -17.87 8.01
C PHE A 164 10.88 -17.09 7.13
N SER A 165 10.45 -16.79 5.91
CA SER A 165 11.21 -15.94 4.99
C SER A 165 11.30 -14.49 5.50
N GLY A 166 12.24 -13.68 4.94
CA GLY A 166 12.41 -12.27 5.29
C GLY A 166 11.11 -11.46 5.18
N GLY A 167 10.27 -11.74 4.18
CA GLY A 167 8.98 -11.06 4.03
C GLY A 167 7.98 -11.36 5.16
N TRP A 168 7.95 -12.58 5.66
CA TRP A 168 7.13 -12.95 6.82
C TRP A 168 7.66 -12.30 8.12
N ARG A 169 8.97 -12.24 8.28
CA ARG A 169 9.59 -11.56 9.42
C ARG A 169 9.26 -10.05 9.41
N MET A 170 9.27 -9.41 8.22
CA MET A 170 8.83 -8.02 8.07
C MET A 170 7.38 -7.82 8.55
N ARG A 171 6.46 -8.79 8.32
CA ARG A 171 5.08 -8.73 8.82
C ARG A 171 5.02 -8.80 10.35
N ILE A 172 5.91 -9.58 11.01
CA ILE A 172 6.00 -9.61 12.49
C ILE A 172 6.42 -8.24 13.02
N GLU A 173 7.43 -7.60 12.43
CA GLU A 173 7.85 -6.25 12.83
C GLU A 173 6.74 -5.22 12.60
N LEU A 174 6.05 -5.32 11.47
CA LEU A 174 4.88 -4.47 11.23
C LEU A 174 3.83 -4.70 12.33
N ALA A 175 3.53 -5.93 12.71
CA ALA A 175 2.63 -6.25 13.82
C ALA A 175 3.09 -5.59 15.13
N LYS A 176 4.38 -5.72 15.51
CA LYS A 176 4.94 -5.11 16.73
C LYS A 176 4.74 -3.60 16.75
N ILE A 177 4.92 -2.93 15.62
CA ILE A 177 4.74 -1.48 15.54
C ILE A 177 3.28 -1.08 15.61
N LEU A 178 2.37 -1.86 14.98
CA LEU A 178 0.92 -1.63 15.03
C LEU A 178 0.31 -1.93 16.41
N LEU A 179 0.96 -2.79 17.20
CA LEU A 179 0.56 -3.12 18.58
C LEU A 179 0.93 -2.02 19.57
N LYS A 180 2.00 -1.27 19.30
CA LYS A 180 2.43 -0.16 20.16
C LYS A 180 1.48 1.02 20.02
N ASP A 181 1.13 1.66 21.13
CA ASP A 181 0.36 2.90 21.14
C ASP A 181 1.28 4.09 20.79
N ASN A 182 1.48 4.30 19.48
CA ASN A 182 2.34 5.35 18.96
C ASN A 182 1.51 6.59 18.61
N ASP A 183 2.02 7.79 18.89
CA ASP A 183 1.41 9.05 18.45
C ASP A 183 1.70 9.37 16.99
N ILE A 184 2.89 8.96 16.51
CA ILE A 184 3.33 9.09 15.12
C ILE A 184 3.77 7.72 14.62
N LEU A 185 3.25 7.31 13.48
CA LEU A 185 3.60 6.06 12.80
C LEU A 185 4.31 6.38 11.50
N LEU A 186 5.54 5.89 11.35
CA LEU A 186 6.39 6.06 10.17
C LEU A 186 6.57 4.70 9.48
N LEU A 187 6.03 4.56 8.27
CA LEU A 187 6.05 3.30 7.52
C LEU A 187 6.82 3.46 6.20
N ASP A 188 7.87 2.69 6.02
CA ASP A 188 8.64 2.64 4.76
C ASP A 188 8.27 1.39 3.98
N GLU A 189 7.53 1.55 2.87
CA GLU A 189 7.04 0.49 1.98
C GLU A 189 6.32 -0.66 2.72
N PRO A 190 5.29 -0.39 3.55
CA PRO A 190 4.64 -1.41 4.36
C PRO A 190 3.86 -2.46 3.54
N THR A 191 3.58 -2.17 2.27
CA THR A 191 2.87 -3.07 1.35
C THR A 191 3.78 -4.11 0.70
N ASN A 192 5.11 -3.90 0.76
CA ASN A 192 6.05 -4.88 0.24
C ASN A 192 5.90 -6.20 1.01
N HIS A 193 5.89 -7.31 0.29
CA HIS A 193 5.73 -8.66 0.83
C HIS A 193 4.35 -9.00 1.45
N LEU A 194 3.38 -8.07 1.40
CA LEU A 194 2.00 -8.36 1.79
C LEU A 194 1.21 -8.90 0.57
N ASP A 195 0.34 -9.86 0.81
CA ASP A 195 -0.67 -10.24 -0.17
C ASP A 195 -1.85 -9.26 -0.18
N ILE A 196 -2.70 -9.37 -1.19
CA ILE A 196 -3.81 -8.43 -1.41
C ILE A 196 -4.76 -8.38 -0.20
N GLU A 197 -5.01 -9.51 0.46
CA GLU A 197 -5.91 -9.59 1.62
C GLU A 197 -5.31 -8.85 2.82
N SER A 198 -4.03 -9.07 3.09
CA SER A 198 -3.29 -8.36 4.15
C SER A 198 -3.18 -6.85 3.87
N ILE A 199 -3.01 -6.45 2.59
CA ILE A 199 -3.01 -5.02 2.20
C ILE A 199 -4.38 -4.38 2.50
N ILE A 200 -5.48 -5.03 2.13
CA ILE A 200 -6.84 -4.54 2.40
C ILE A 200 -7.10 -4.42 3.90
N TRP A 201 -6.65 -5.42 4.67
CA TRP A 201 -6.76 -5.38 6.13
C TRP A 201 -5.95 -4.21 6.72
N LEU A 202 -4.71 -4.03 6.28
CA LEU A 202 -3.84 -2.92 6.72
C LEU A 202 -4.45 -1.55 6.37
N GLU A 203 -5.04 -1.39 5.19
CA GLU A 203 -5.79 -0.18 4.81
C GLU A 203 -6.89 0.14 5.82
N GLN A 204 -7.70 -0.86 6.19
CA GLN A 204 -8.79 -0.67 7.14
C GLN A 204 -8.29 -0.33 8.54
N PHE A 205 -7.18 -0.95 8.96
CA PHE A 205 -6.53 -0.66 10.23
C PHE A 205 -6.02 0.77 10.29
N LEU A 206 -5.24 1.19 9.27
CA LEU A 206 -4.65 2.52 9.21
C LEU A 206 -5.69 3.65 9.02
N LYS A 207 -6.82 3.37 8.37
CA LYS A 207 -7.96 4.31 8.31
C LYS A 207 -8.55 4.63 9.68
N LYS A 208 -8.48 3.70 10.63
CA LYS A 208 -8.98 3.87 12.01
C LYS A 208 -7.92 4.37 12.98
N TYR A 209 -6.66 4.46 12.52
CA TYR A 209 -5.55 4.90 13.37
C TYR A 209 -5.73 6.35 13.82
N LYS A 210 -5.59 6.61 15.12
CA LYS A 210 -5.87 7.93 15.73
C LYS A 210 -4.67 8.89 15.72
N GLY A 211 -3.46 8.36 15.65
CA GLY A 211 -2.21 9.13 15.60
C GLY A 211 -1.96 9.77 14.23
N ALA A 212 -0.81 10.41 14.08
CA ALA A 212 -0.31 10.84 12.79
C ALA A 212 0.37 9.69 12.06
N LEU A 213 0.21 9.63 10.75
CA LEU A 213 0.81 8.61 9.88
C LEU A 213 1.64 9.30 8.80
N VAL A 214 2.88 8.86 8.62
CA VAL A 214 3.69 9.19 7.44
C VAL A 214 4.13 7.90 6.80
N MET A 215 3.81 7.73 5.53
CA MET A 215 4.13 6.50 4.81
C MET A 215 4.76 6.76 3.47
N VAL A 216 5.73 5.92 3.11
CA VAL A 216 6.23 5.77 1.75
C VAL A 216 5.58 4.52 1.18
N SER A 217 4.97 4.61 0.01
CA SER A 217 4.50 3.44 -0.72
C SER A 217 4.53 3.67 -2.23
N HIS A 218 4.75 2.60 -2.97
CA HIS A 218 4.63 2.55 -4.43
C HIS A 218 3.28 1.95 -4.89
N ASP A 219 2.37 1.64 -3.97
CA ASP A 219 0.99 1.27 -4.25
C ASP A 219 0.08 2.51 -4.22
N ARG A 220 -0.39 2.95 -5.40
CA ARG A 220 -1.26 4.13 -5.55
C ARG A 220 -2.60 3.97 -4.87
N MET A 221 -3.22 2.78 -5.02
CA MET A 221 -4.52 2.53 -4.42
C MET A 221 -4.44 2.58 -2.90
N PHE A 222 -3.36 2.03 -2.33
CA PHE A 222 -3.09 2.09 -0.90
C PHE A 222 -2.91 3.53 -0.42
N LEU A 223 -2.09 4.34 -1.12
CA LEU A 223 -1.92 5.76 -0.79
C LEU A 223 -3.25 6.52 -0.81
N ASP A 224 -4.06 6.36 -1.86
CA ASP A 224 -5.36 7.04 -1.97
C ASP A 224 -6.36 6.65 -0.90
N GLN A 225 -6.35 5.37 -0.49
CA GLN A 225 -7.27 4.86 0.50
C GLN A 225 -6.91 5.29 1.93
N VAL A 226 -5.62 5.47 2.22
CA VAL A 226 -5.12 5.70 3.59
C VAL A 226 -4.78 7.15 3.84
N THR A 227 -4.22 7.88 2.84
CA THR A 227 -3.68 9.22 3.05
C THR A 227 -4.70 10.33 2.73
N ASN A 228 -4.58 11.45 3.44
CA ASN A 228 -5.36 12.67 3.20
C ASN A 228 -4.48 13.86 2.80
N ARG A 229 -3.16 13.67 2.80
CA ARG A 229 -2.15 14.67 2.50
C ARG A 229 -0.99 14.03 1.77
N THR A 230 -0.41 14.73 0.80
CA THR A 230 0.72 14.25 0.01
C THR A 230 1.87 15.23 0.13
N ILE A 231 3.05 14.74 0.49
CA ILE A 231 4.31 15.47 0.48
C ILE A 231 5.21 14.85 -0.60
N GLU A 232 5.56 15.66 -1.61
CA GLU A 232 6.48 15.25 -2.67
C GLU A 232 7.86 15.82 -2.44
N ILE A 233 8.89 14.96 -2.62
CA ILE A 233 10.30 15.37 -2.62
C ILE A 233 10.77 15.45 -4.07
N VAL A 234 11.09 16.65 -4.53
CA VAL A 234 11.61 16.93 -5.88
C VAL A 234 12.70 17.98 -5.79
N GLN A 235 13.83 17.77 -6.49
CA GLN A 235 14.94 18.72 -6.57
C GLN A 235 15.37 19.29 -5.20
N GLN A 236 15.57 18.41 -4.22
CA GLN A 236 16.02 18.75 -2.85
C GLN A 236 15.01 19.58 -2.03
N ARG A 237 13.79 19.84 -2.58
CA ARG A 237 12.71 20.59 -1.93
C ARG A 237 11.52 19.71 -1.68
N ILE A 238 10.61 20.17 -0.83
CA ILE A 238 9.32 19.50 -0.59
C ILE A 238 8.16 20.34 -1.11
N PHE A 239 7.16 19.65 -1.65
CA PHE A 239 5.87 20.22 -1.99
C PHE A 239 4.80 19.52 -1.14
N ASP A 240 4.03 20.30 -0.41
CA ASP A 240 3.08 19.82 0.59
C ASP A 240 1.65 20.18 0.21
N PHE A 241 0.82 19.16 -0.04
CA PHE A 241 -0.55 19.33 -0.48
C PHE A 241 -1.52 18.56 0.42
N LYS A 242 -2.52 19.24 0.96
CA LYS A 242 -3.61 18.64 1.75
C LYS A 242 -4.63 17.94 0.85
N LYS A 243 -4.17 16.98 0.05
CA LYS A 243 -4.96 16.17 -0.87
C LYS A 243 -4.40 14.75 -0.93
N PRO A 244 -5.25 13.71 -1.12
CA PRO A 244 -4.79 12.35 -1.40
C PRO A 244 -4.04 12.29 -2.73
N TYR A 245 -3.31 11.18 -2.94
CA TYR A 245 -2.35 11.02 -4.04
C TYR A 245 -2.94 11.31 -5.43
N SER A 246 -4.08 10.70 -5.81
CA SER A 246 -4.67 10.90 -7.14
C SER A 246 -5.10 12.35 -7.39
N LYS A 247 -5.70 13.00 -6.37
CA LYS A 247 -6.08 14.42 -6.49
C LYS A 247 -4.86 15.34 -6.54
N TYR A 248 -3.79 14.97 -5.84
CA TYR A 248 -2.52 15.66 -5.91
C TYR A 248 -1.94 15.57 -7.33
N MET A 249 -1.92 14.38 -7.96
CA MET A 249 -1.36 14.20 -9.31
C MET A 249 -2.03 15.12 -10.34
N VAL A 250 -3.35 15.24 -10.31
CA VAL A 250 -4.10 16.17 -11.19
C VAL A 250 -3.66 17.62 -10.94
N LEU A 251 -3.63 18.03 -9.66
CA LEU A 251 -3.20 19.41 -9.32
C LEU A 251 -1.74 19.67 -9.72
N ARG A 252 -0.86 18.67 -9.58
CA ARG A 252 0.55 18.79 -9.96
C ARG A 252 0.71 18.97 -11.46
N GLU A 253 -0.08 18.28 -12.26
CA GLU A 253 -0.10 18.43 -13.71
C GLU A 253 -0.60 19.82 -14.14
N GLU A 254 -1.65 20.32 -13.51
CA GLU A 254 -2.16 21.69 -13.75
C GLU A 254 -1.11 22.75 -13.39
N LEU A 255 -0.48 22.65 -12.22
CA LEU A 255 0.59 23.57 -11.80
C LEU A 255 1.78 23.54 -12.75
N ARG A 256 2.15 22.35 -13.24
CA ARG A 256 3.23 22.18 -14.21
C ARG A 256 2.88 22.83 -15.55
N ALA A 257 1.67 22.64 -16.04
CA ALA A 257 1.20 23.31 -17.27
C ALA A 257 1.24 24.84 -17.12
N GLN A 258 0.86 25.37 -15.95
CA GLN A 258 0.97 26.82 -15.66
C GLN A 258 2.43 27.29 -15.62
N GLN A 259 3.34 26.53 -14.98
CA GLN A 259 4.77 26.85 -14.96
C GLN A 259 5.38 26.84 -16.37
N GLN A 260 5.03 25.85 -17.20
CA GLN A 260 5.46 25.80 -18.61
C GLN A 260 4.98 27.00 -19.43
N ALA A 261 3.73 27.40 -19.24
CA ALA A 261 3.18 28.59 -19.90
C ALA A 261 3.90 29.88 -19.44
N ALA A 262 4.16 29.98 -18.12
CA ALA A 262 4.90 31.11 -17.55
C ALA A 262 6.34 31.19 -18.07
N GLN A 263 7.06 30.03 -18.13
CA GLN A 263 8.40 29.95 -18.69
C GLN A 263 8.43 30.42 -20.17
N LYS A 264 7.53 29.89 -21.01
CA LYS A 264 7.44 30.26 -22.41
C LYS A 264 7.18 31.77 -22.60
N ASN A 265 6.36 32.35 -21.74
CA ASN A 265 6.12 33.79 -21.74
C ASN A 265 7.35 34.58 -21.31
N GLN A 266 8.05 34.12 -20.24
CA GLN A 266 9.30 34.73 -19.80
C GLN A 266 10.38 34.66 -20.89
N GLU A 267 10.57 33.51 -21.54
CA GLU A 267 11.52 33.34 -22.64
C GLU A 267 11.24 34.27 -23.80
N LYS A 268 9.95 34.44 -24.19
CA LYS A 268 9.56 35.41 -25.21
C LYS A 268 9.93 36.85 -24.80
N GLN A 269 9.69 37.24 -23.55
CA GLN A 269 10.06 38.55 -23.03
C GLN A 269 11.59 38.76 -23.03
N ILE A 270 12.33 37.74 -22.61
CA ILE A 270 13.81 37.75 -22.65
C ILE A 270 14.29 37.95 -24.08
N GLN A 271 13.83 37.15 -25.04
CA GLN A 271 14.20 37.27 -26.47
C GLN A 271 13.85 38.64 -27.07
N GLN A 272 12.68 39.19 -26.72
CA GLN A 272 12.29 40.55 -27.17
C GLN A 272 13.22 41.60 -26.58
N THR A 273 13.58 41.46 -25.30
CA THR A 273 14.50 42.41 -24.65
C THR A 273 15.91 42.30 -25.22
N GLU A 274 16.41 41.12 -25.51
CA GLU A 274 17.70 40.87 -26.16
C GLU A 274 17.75 41.53 -27.56
N LYS A 275 16.71 41.32 -28.37
CA LYS A 275 16.61 42.00 -29.69
C LYS A 275 16.58 43.52 -29.57
N LEU A 276 15.97 44.04 -28.52
CA LEU A 276 15.95 45.49 -28.26
C LEU A 276 17.33 46.00 -27.84
N ILE A 277 18.05 45.24 -26.99
CA ILE A 277 19.43 45.54 -26.59
C ILE A 277 20.35 45.58 -27.82
N GLU A 278 20.27 44.60 -28.74
CA GLU A 278 21.07 44.58 -29.97
C GLU A 278 20.83 45.83 -30.83
N ARG A 279 19.56 46.23 -31.00
CA ARG A 279 19.21 47.45 -31.75
C ARG A 279 19.74 48.70 -31.09
N PHE A 280 19.78 48.76 -29.75
CA PHE A 280 20.28 49.93 -29.01
C PHE A 280 21.81 49.97 -28.94
N ARG A 281 22.48 48.81 -28.92
CA ARG A 281 23.96 48.73 -29.01
C ARG A 281 24.50 49.31 -30.32
N ALA A 282 23.74 49.18 -31.43
CA ALA A 282 24.15 49.73 -32.71
C ALA A 282 24.07 51.29 -32.80
N LYS A 283 23.50 51.97 -31.78
CA LYS A 283 23.34 53.43 -31.75
C LYS A 283 24.02 54.03 -30.55
N ALA A 284 25.10 54.82 -30.74
CA ALA A 284 25.89 55.42 -29.67
C ALA A 284 25.05 56.25 -28.67
N SER A 285 24.01 56.98 -29.16
CA SER A 285 23.10 57.76 -28.33
C SER A 285 22.19 56.95 -27.39
N LYS A 286 22.11 55.60 -27.55
CA LYS A 286 21.26 54.72 -26.76
C LYS A 286 22.06 53.69 -25.94
N ALA A 287 23.37 53.82 -25.85
CA ALA A 287 24.26 52.92 -25.14
C ALA A 287 23.92 52.79 -23.63
N SER A 288 23.58 53.90 -22.96
CA SER A 288 23.18 53.89 -21.54
C SER A 288 21.87 53.11 -21.31
N MET A 289 20.92 53.21 -22.26
CA MET A 289 19.64 52.51 -22.20
C MET A 289 19.83 50.99 -22.41
N ALA A 290 20.75 50.62 -23.32
CA ALA A 290 21.13 49.21 -23.51
C ALA A 290 21.74 48.62 -22.25
N GLN A 291 22.67 49.32 -21.56
CA GLN A 291 23.25 48.90 -20.30
C GLN A 291 22.21 48.72 -19.19
N SER A 292 21.23 49.61 -19.09
CA SER A 292 20.12 49.50 -18.12
C SER A 292 19.27 48.26 -18.37
N LEU A 293 18.99 47.92 -19.63
CA LEU A 293 18.24 46.74 -20.01
C LEU A 293 19.03 45.43 -19.71
N ILE A 294 20.34 45.43 -19.99
CA ILE A 294 21.23 44.30 -19.64
C ILE A 294 21.19 44.05 -18.13
N LYS A 295 21.39 45.10 -17.31
CA LYS A 295 21.31 44.97 -15.85
C LYS A 295 19.94 44.47 -15.34
N LYS A 296 18.85 44.80 -16.03
CA LYS A 296 17.52 44.28 -15.74
C LYS A 296 17.43 42.79 -16.09
N LEU A 297 17.97 42.40 -17.25
CA LEU A 297 17.94 41.02 -17.74
C LEU A 297 18.79 40.09 -16.83
N GLU A 298 19.94 40.57 -16.36
CA GLU A 298 20.82 39.86 -15.42
C GLU A 298 20.15 39.59 -14.05
N LYS A 299 19.16 40.41 -13.67
CA LYS A 299 18.41 40.26 -12.41
C LYS A 299 17.16 39.38 -12.56
N VAL A 300 16.82 38.92 -13.77
CA VAL A 300 15.65 38.08 -14.02
C VAL A 300 16.00 36.66 -13.60
N GLU A 301 15.40 36.18 -12.51
CA GLU A 301 15.44 34.78 -12.14
C GLU A 301 14.68 33.97 -13.19
N ARG A 302 15.37 33.02 -13.84
CA ARG A 302 14.75 32.14 -14.83
C ARG A 302 13.88 31.11 -14.14
N ILE A 303 12.66 30.94 -14.68
CA ILE A 303 11.75 29.89 -14.20
C ILE A 303 12.30 28.55 -14.64
N GLU A 304 12.75 27.76 -13.68
CA GLU A 304 13.17 26.38 -13.89
C GLU A 304 11.92 25.49 -13.82
N ILE A 305 11.72 24.67 -14.83
CA ILE A 305 10.66 23.66 -14.85
C ILE A 305 11.29 22.32 -14.51
N ASP A 306 10.59 21.55 -13.69
CA ASP A 306 10.95 20.16 -13.47
C ASP A 306 11.00 19.40 -14.80
N PRO A 307 12.08 18.70 -15.13
CA PRO A 307 12.19 17.96 -16.37
C PRO A 307 11.02 16.99 -16.53
N GLU A 308 10.53 16.87 -17.74
CA GLU A 308 9.37 16.02 -18.05
C GLU A 308 9.65 14.57 -17.68
N GLU A 309 8.90 14.05 -16.70
CA GLU A 309 9.11 12.68 -16.17
C GLU A 309 8.58 11.59 -17.09
N SER A 310 7.78 11.96 -18.09
CA SER A 310 7.13 10.99 -18.98
C SER A 310 7.49 11.24 -20.44
N LYS A 311 8.65 10.79 -20.86
CA LYS A 311 8.74 10.35 -22.24
C LYS A 311 8.00 9.01 -22.32
N THR A 312 6.76 9.04 -22.80
CA THR A 312 6.02 7.83 -23.19
C THR A 312 6.83 7.12 -24.26
N ILE A 313 7.58 6.11 -23.83
CA ILE A 313 8.40 5.35 -24.77
C ILE A 313 7.45 4.42 -25.51
N LYS A 314 7.44 4.55 -26.82
CA LYS A 314 6.77 3.62 -27.72
C LYS A 314 7.68 2.38 -27.88
N PHE A 315 7.77 1.57 -26.81
CA PHE A 315 8.40 0.26 -26.93
C PHE A 315 7.37 -0.73 -27.46
N VAL A 316 7.74 -1.47 -28.49
CA VAL A 316 6.94 -2.57 -29.07
C VAL A 316 7.74 -3.85 -28.85
N PHE A 317 7.12 -4.83 -28.21
CA PHE A 317 7.71 -6.15 -28.02
C PHE A 317 7.97 -6.82 -29.38
N SER A 318 9.09 -7.51 -29.51
CA SER A 318 9.31 -8.45 -30.61
C SER A 318 8.58 -9.74 -30.26
N VAL A 319 7.41 -9.96 -30.86
CA VAL A 319 6.73 -11.25 -30.73
C VAL A 319 7.42 -12.24 -31.70
N SER A 320 7.81 -13.39 -31.19
CA SER A 320 8.30 -14.49 -31.99
C SER A 320 7.14 -15.07 -32.83
N HIS A 321 7.35 -16.20 -33.49
CA HIS A 321 6.34 -16.86 -34.31
C HIS A 321 5.01 -17.03 -33.57
N GLN A 322 3.89 -16.94 -34.28
CA GLN A 322 2.56 -17.12 -33.73
C GLN A 322 2.39 -18.57 -33.22
N PRO A 323 2.07 -18.76 -31.90
CA PRO A 323 1.87 -20.09 -31.36
C PRO A 323 0.49 -20.67 -31.75
N GLY A 324 0.26 -21.94 -31.46
CA GLY A 324 -1.06 -22.58 -31.57
C GLY A 324 -2.16 -21.89 -30.75
N LYS A 325 -3.42 -22.37 -30.83
CA LYS A 325 -4.54 -21.80 -30.06
C LYS A 325 -4.35 -22.06 -28.57
N ILE A 326 -4.02 -23.30 -28.18
CA ILE A 326 -3.71 -23.69 -26.82
C ILE A 326 -2.22 -23.48 -26.60
N ILE A 327 -1.88 -22.65 -25.63
CA ILE A 327 -0.50 -22.33 -25.23
C ILE A 327 0.03 -23.38 -24.26
N LEU A 328 -0.83 -23.76 -23.31
CA LEU A 328 -0.44 -24.61 -22.22
C LEU A 328 -1.67 -25.35 -21.68
N GLU A 329 -1.50 -26.64 -21.43
CA GLU A 329 -2.47 -27.51 -20.81
C GLU A 329 -1.81 -28.23 -19.64
N ALA A 330 -2.30 -27.97 -18.45
CA ALA A 330 -1.86 -28.61 -17.20
C ALA A 330 -2.99 -29.49 -16.69
N GLN A 331 -2.74 -30.79 -16.52
CA GLN A 331 -3.71 -31.76 -16.06
C GLN A 331 -3.22 -32.42 -14.76
N ASN A 332 -4.05 -32.32 -13.72
CA ASN A 332 -3.84 -32.98 -12.43
C ASN A 332 -2.48 -32.64 -11.78
N ILE A 333 -2.02 -31.40 -11.95
CA ILE A 333 -0.71 -30.96 -11.44
C ILE A 333 -0.72 -30.94 -9.91
N SER A 334 0.24 -31.65 -9.32
CA SER A 334 0.43 -31.72 -7.87
C SER A 334 1.88 -31.52 -7.50
N LYS A 335 2.15 -30.79 -6.39
CA LYS A 335 3.51 -30.53 -5.91
C LYS A 335 3.56 -30.50 -4.39
N SER A 336 4.54 -31.22 -3.85
CA SER A 336 4.86 -31.22 -2.41
C SER A 336 6.34 -30.88 -2.20
N PHE A 337 6.64 -30.24 -1.07
CA PHE A 337 8.00 -30.01 -0.58
C PHE A 337 8.12 -30.66 0.80
N GLY A 338 8.82 -31.79 0.85
CA GLY A 338 8.81 -32.65 2.03
C GLY A 338 7.38 -33.13 2.34
N GLU A 339 6.93 -32.91 3.55
CA GLU A 339 5.56 -33.26 3.98
C GLU A 339 4.49 -32.22 3.60
N LYS A 340 4.91 -31.02 3.20
CA LYS A 340 3.98 -29.92 2.86
C LYS A 340 3.53 -30.02 1.41
N GLN A 341 2.26 -30.38 1.21
CA GLN A 341 1.61 -30.32 -0.10
C GLN A 341 1.22 -28.86 -0.40
N VAL A 342 1.65 -28.34 -1.56
CA VAL A 342 1.45 -26.94 -1.98
C VAL A 342 0.39 -26.83 -3.07
N LEU A 343 0.39 -27.77 -4.03
CA LEU A 343 -0.60 -27.84 -5.10
C LEU A 343 -1.20 -29.24 -5.14
N GLU A 344 -2.53 -29.32 -5.35
CA GLU A 344 -3.28 -30.56 -5.38
C GLU A 344 -4.22 -30.61 -6.58
N ALA A 345 -3.98 -31.59 -7.49
CA ALA A 345 -4.84 -31.87 -8.64
C ALA A 345 -5.27 -30.62 -9.44
N VAL A 346 -4.31 -29.77 -9.81
CA VAL A 346 -4.57 -28.51 -10.53
C VAL A 346 -4.77 -28.78 -12.01
N ASP A 347 -5.92 -28.36 -12.55
CA ASP A 347 -6.23 -28.34 -13.96
C ASP A 347 -6.29 -26.90 -14.45
N LEU A 348 -5.49 -26.58 -15.49
CA LEU A 348 -5.40 -25.22 -16.04
C LEU A 348 -5.13 -25.27 -17.53
N GLU A 349 -5.98 -24.63 -18.31
CA GLU A 349 -5.80 -24.41 -19.74
C GLU A 349 -5.65 -22.92 -20.03
N ILE A 350 -4.65 -22.59 -20.86
CA ILE A 350 -4.33 -21.20 -21.23
C ILE A 350 -4.32 -21.10 -22.75
N GLU A 351 -5.16 -20.19 -23.27
CA GLU A 351 -5.26 -19.90 -24.69
C GLU A 351 -4.32 -18.74 -25.09
N ARG A 352 -4.06 -18.68 -26.39
CA ARG A 352 -3.26 -17.61 -26.98
C ARG A 352 -3.90 -16.24 -26.79
N GLY A 353 -3.10 -15.26 -26.37
CA GLY A 353 -3.50 -13.88 -26.19
C GLY A 353 -4.20 -13.60 -24.85
N GLU A 354 -4.43 -14.63 -24.01
CA GLU A 354 -4.96 -14.40 -22.67
C GLU A 354 -3.97 -13.64 -21.80
N LYS A 355 -4.49 -12.71 -20.98
CA LYS A 355 -3.74 -12.00 -19.95
C LYS A 355 -4.31 -12.37 -18.58
N ILE A 356 -3.57 -13.19 -17.84
CA ILE A 356 -4.03 -13.88 -16.64
C ILE A 356 -3.25 -13.37 -15.42
N ALA A 357 -3.95 -13.05 -14.33
CA ALA A 357 -3.34 -12.75 -13.05
C ALA A 357 -3.48 -13.94 -12.08
N PHE A 358 -2.38 -14.39 -11.48
CA PHE A 358 -2.37 -15.33 -10.37
C PHE A 358 -2.47 -14.58 -9.04
N VAL A 359 -3.53 -14.84 -8.28
CA VAL A 359 -3.89 -14.12 -7.05
C VAL A 359 -4.16 -15.09 -5.92
N GLY A 360 -3.79 -14.74 -4.70
CA GLY A 360 -3.98 -15.54 -3.49
C GLY A 360 -2.98 -15.16 -2.41
N GLN A 361 -3.13 -15.70 -1.21
CA GLN A 361 -2.22 -15.45 -0.10
C GLN A 361 -0.79 -15.93 -0.39
N ASN A 362 0.16 -15.43 0.37
CA ASN A 362 1.54 -15.89 0.26
C ASN A 362 1.68 -17.34 0.74
N GLY A 363 2.51 -18.12 0.02
CA GLY A 363 2.69 -19.55 0.31
C GLY A 363 1.65 -20.50 -0.31
N GLN A 364 0.64 -19.99 -1.03
CA GLN A 364 -0.40 -20.80 -1.68
C GLN A 364 0.01 -21.41 -3.04
N GLY A 365 1.29 -21.32 -3.41
CA GLY A 365 1.81 -22.01 -4.59
C GLY A 365 1.83 -21.24 -5.91
N LYS A 366 1.56 -19.92 -5.92
CA LYS A 366 1.58 -19.08 -7.13
C LYS A 366 2.91 -19.17 -7.89
N SER A 367 4.02 -18.85 -7.22
CA SER A 367 5.38 -18.94 -7.79
C SER A 367 5.78 -20.39 -8.09
N THR A 368 5.27 -21.36 -7.32
CA THR A 368 5.50 -22.78 -7.55
C THR A 368 4.87 -23.20 -8.87
N LEU A 369 3.61 -22.84 -9.12
CA LEU A 369 2.95 -23.13 -10.39
C LEU A 369 3.66 -22.41 -11.55
N ALA A 370 4.01 -21.11 -11.40
CA ALA A 370 4.75 -20.38 -12.41
C ALA A 370 6.06 -21.09 -12.82
N LYS A 371 6.84 -21.60 -11.84
CA LYS A 371 8.07 -22.38 -12.10
C LYS A 371 7.81 -23.73 -12.76
N ILE A 372 6.70 -24.41 -12.42
CA ILE A 372 6.29 -25.65 -13.08
C ILE A 372 5.95 -25.36 -14.54
N LEU A 373 5.19 -24.29 -14.83
CA LEU A 373 4.82 -23.90 -16.18
C LEU A 373 6.02 -23.57 -17.08
N VAL A 374 7.11 -23.08 -16.48
CA VAL A 374 8.39 -22.80 -17.19
C VAL A 374 9.25 -24.05 -17.36
N GLY A 375 8.97 -25.12 -16.57
CA GLY A 375 9.78 -26.34 -16.55
C GLY A 375 10.98 -26.28 -15.60
N GLU A 376 11.04 -25.29 -14.70
CA GLU A 376 12.10 -25.22 -13.66
C GLU A 376 11.86 -26.19 -12.49
N LEU A 377 10.61 -26.63 -12.28
CA LEU A 377 10.24 -27.55 -11.22
C LEU A 377 9.48 -28.75 -11.76
N GLU A 378 9.89 -29.94 -11.35
CA GLU A 378 9.15 -31.18 -11.60
C GLU A 378 7.86 -31.23 -10.78
N CYS A 379 6.81 -31.80 -11.34
CA CYS A 379 5.50 -31.97 -10.71
C CYS A 379 4.92 -33.36 -10.96
N GLY A 380 3.91 -33.73 -10.19
CA GLY A 380 3.01 -34.83 -10.54
C GLY A 380 1.95 -34.32 -11.53
N GLY A 381 1.38 -35.22 -12.31
CA GLY A 381 0.43 -34.86 -13.38
C GLY A 381 1.11 -34.66 -14.73
N GLU A 382 0.41 -34.06 -15.68
CA GLU A 382 0.88 -33.86 -17.04
C GLU A 382 0.85 -32.37 -17.44
N LEU A 383 1.98 -31.86 -17.94
CA LEU A 383 2.11 -30.52 -18.49
C LEU A 383 2.43 -30.61 -19.98
N ARG A 384 1.59 -30.06 -20.83
CA ARG A 384 1.78 -30.00 -22.27
C ARG A 384 1.90 -28.57 -22.72
N LEU A 385 2.99 -28.25 -23.41
CA LEU A 385 3.18 -26.97 -24.11
C LEU A 385 2.65 -27.07 -25.54
N GLY A 386 1.98 -26.02 -25.97
CA GLY A 386 1.49 -25.88 -27.32
C GLY A 386 2.62 -25.77 -28.35
N HIS A 387 2.27 -25.91 -29.63
CA HIS A 387 3.24 -25.81 -30.74
C HIS A 387 3.80 -24.38 -30.86
N ASN A 388 5.11 -24.26 -31.09
CA ASN A 388 5.83 -22.98 -31.22
C ASN A 388 5.76 -22.06 -30.01
N VAL A 389 5.56 -22.59 -28.80
CA VAL A 389 5.56 -21.79 -27.56
C VAL A 389 7.00 -21.45 -27.17
N GLN A 390 7.27 -20.15 -27.00
CA GLN A 390 8.52 -19.60 -26.48
C GLN A 390 8.21 -18.77 -25.26
N ILE A 391 8.65 -19.25 -24.08
CA ILE A 391 8.35 -18.65 -22.79
C ILE A 391 9.49 -17.71 -22.39
N GLY A 392 9.15 -16.44 -22.14
CA GLY A 392 9.97 -15.51 -21.37
C GLY A 392 9.56 -15.58 -19.90
N TYR A 393 10.51 -15.78 -18.99
CA TYR A 393 10.25 -15.87 -17.58
C TYR A 393 11.00 -14.80 -16.79
N PHE A 394 10.29 -14.05 -15.96
CA PHE A 394 10.86 -13.13 -15.00
C PHE A 394 10.65 -13.68 -13.58
N ALA A 395 11.72 -14.23 -13.02
CA ALA A 395 11.74 -14.77 -11.67
C ALA A 395 11.92 -13.68 -10.61
N GLN A 396 11.41 -13.91 -9.40
CA GLN A 396 11.49 -12.99 -8.27
C GLN A 396 12.92 -12.50 -7.94
N ASN A 397 13.96 -13.33 -8.21
CA ASN A 397 15.38 -13.03 -7.92
C ASN A 397 16.25 -12.93 -9.17
N GLN A 398 15.69 -12.58 -10.32
CA GLN A 398 16.43 -12.58 -11.59
C GLN A 398 17.62 -11.61 -11.64
N SER A 399 17.60 -10.57 -10.79
CA SER A 399 18.72 -9.64 -10.64
C SER A 399 20.03 -10.28 -10.13
N ALA A 400 19.96 -11.46 -9.49
CA ALA A 400 21.15 -12.20 -9.03
C ALA A 400 21.95 -12.84 -10.17
N TYR A 401 21.34 -13.06 -11.34
CA TYR A 401 21.98 -13.69 -12.50
C TYR A 401 22.64 -12.69 -13.45
N LEU A 402 22.70 -11.42 -13.10
CA LEU A 402 23.37 -10.39 -13.91
C LEU A 402 24.88 -10.45 -13.71
N ASP A 403 25.63 -10.38 -14.83
CA ASP A 403 27.10 -10.31 -14.80
C ASP A 403 27.55 -8.93 -14.27
N GLY A 404 28.08 -8.93 -13.05
CA GLY A 404 28.54 -7.70 -12.36
C GLY A 404 29.68 -6.97 -13.06
N LYS A 405 30.44 -7.62 -13.93
CA LYS A 405 31.61 -7.05 -14.63
C LYS A 405 31.23 -6.16 -15.81
N LYS A 406 30.06 -6.42 -16.44
CA LYS A 406 29.56 -5.67 -17.60
C LYS A 406 28.98 -4.33 -17.20
N THR A 407 28.94 -3.41 -18.15
CA THR A 407 28.17 -2.18 -18.01
C THR A 407 26.67 -2.46 -18.20
N VAL A 408 25.82 -1.54 -17.78
CA VAL A 408 24.35 -1.60 -17.97
C VAL A 408 24.03 -1.75 -19.45
N LEU A 409 24.72 -0.99 -20.32
CA LEU A 409 24.52 -1.04 -21.77
C LEU A 409 24.93 -2.40 -22.35
N GLU A 410 26.14 -2.87 -22.06
CA GLU A 410 26.64 -4.17 -22.54
C GLU A 410 25.71 -5.31 -22.10
N ALA A 411 25.28 -5.30 -20.83
CA ALA A 411 24.37 -6.32 -20.31
C ALA A 411 23.01 -6.31 -21.02
N ALA A 412 22.49 -5.15 -21.42
CA ALA A 412 21.25 -5.05 -22.17
C ALA A 412 21.43 -5.43 -23.64
N GLU A 413 22.52 -5.03 -24.28
CA GLU A 413 22.84 -5.36 -25.68
C GLU A 413 23.01 -6.86 -25.92
N ASP A 414 23.54 -7.62 -24.96
CA ASP A 414 23.66 -9.09 -25.03
C ASP A 414 22.32 -9.79 -25.24
N SER A 415 21.23 -9.19 -24.81
CA SER A 415 19.88 -9.76 -24.90
C SER A 415 19.08 -9.19 -26.08
N ALA A 416 19.64 -8.21 -26.78
CA ALA A 416 18.96 -7.53 -27.86
C ALA A 416 19.08 -8.32 -29.17
N THR A 417 17.97 -8.41 -29.91
CA THR A 417 17.98 -8.87 -31.31
C THR A 417 18.55 -7.79 -32.22
N PRO A 418 19.02 -8.12 -33.42
CA PRO A 418 19.47 -7.11 -34.40
C PRO A 418 18.44 -6.01 -34.65
N GLU A 419 17.16 -6.33 -34.60
CA GLU A 419 16.03 -5.40 -34.83
C GLU A 419 15.82 -4.45 -33.67
N ASN A 420 16.12 -4.85 -32.42
CA ASN A 420 15.90 -4.08 -31.23
C ASN A 420 17.14 -3.31 -30.71
N ARG A 421 18.31 -3.60 -31.27
CA ARG A 421 19.59 -3.05 -30.80
C ARG A 421 19.64 -1.52 -30.83
N THR A 422 18.99 -0.89 -31.79
CA THR A 422 18.89 0.58 -31.87
C THR A 422 18.00 1.18 -30.77
N LYS A 423 17.08 0.40 -30.20
CA LYS A 423 16.13 0.83 -29.17
C LYS A 423 16.60 0.58 -27.73
N VAL A 424 17.75 -0.09 -27.55
CA VAL A 424 18.27 -0.45 -26.22
C VAL A 424 18.46 0.76 -25.33
N ARG A 425 19.07 1.85 -25.84
CA ARG A 425 19.28 3.09 -25.06
C ARG A 425 17.97 3.78 -24.69
N ASP A 426 16.98 3.78 -25.58
CA ASP A 426 15.66 4.34 -25.33
C ASP A 426 14.92 3.56 -24.24
N LEU A 427 15.00 2.23 -24.28
CA LEU A 427 14.44 1.35 -23.26
C LEU A 427 15.12 1.55 -21.90
N LEU A 428 16.45 1.57 -21.88
CA LEU A 428 17.21 1.85 -20.66
C LEU A 428 16.86 3.23 -20.07
N GLY A 429 16.74 4.25 -20.93
CA GLY A 429 16.29 5.58 -20.52
C GLY A 429 14.89 5.58 -19.87
N ALA A 430 13.96 4.75 -20.42
CA ALA A 430 12.62 4.55 -19.85
C ALA A 430 12.64 3.97 -18.45
N PHE A 431 13.54 3.02 -18.23
CA PHE A 431 13.74 2.36 -16.96
C PHE A 431 14.73 3.13 -16.05
N LEU A 432 14.85 4.45 -16.25
CA LEU A 432 15.63 5.37 -15.43
C LEU A 432 17.16 5.11 -15.42
N PHE A 433 17.70 4.75 -16.57
CA PHE A 433 19.15 4.76 -16.83
C PHE A 433 19.49 5.87 -17.85
N PRO A 434 19.42 7.17 -17.50
CA PRO A 434 19.68 8.25 -18.44
C PRO A 434 21.17 8.52 -18.61
N GLY A 435 21.56 8.97 -19.83
CA GLY A 435 22.90 9.51 -20.10
C GLY A 435 24.03 8.56 -19.71
N GLU A 436 24.93 9.00 -18.85
CA GLU A 436 26.10 8.23 -18.39
C GLU A 436 25.77 7.08 -17.44
N ALA A 437 24.52 6.98 -16.96
CA ALA A 437 24.13 5.88 -16.09
C ALA A 437 24.20 4.50 -16.80
N VAL A 438 24.15 4.46 -18.13
CA VAL A 438 24.28 3.24 -18.91
C VAL A 438 25.70 2.67 -18.92
N ASP A 439 26.71 3.49 -18.61
CA ASP A 439 28.12 3.10 -18.58
C ASP A 439 28.56 2.60 -17.20
N LYS A 440 27.68 2.69 -16.17
CA LYS A 440 27.92 2.11 -14.86
C LYS A 440 28.03 0.60 -14.91
N LYS A 441 28.93 0.01 -14.13
CA LYS A 441 29.03 -1.45 -13.99
C LYS A 441 27.85 -1.99 -13.18
N VAL A 442 27.35 -3.16 -13.55
CA VAL A 442 26.21 -3.82 -12.89
C VAL A 442 26.45 -4.07 -11.40
N GLN A 443 27.71 -4.33 -11.00
CA GLN A 443 28.07 -4.56 -9.59
C GLN A 443 27.83 -3.36 -8.68
N VAL A 444 27.86 -2.12 -9.19
CA VAL A 444 27.65 -0.90 -8.39
C VAL A 444 26.19 -0.46 -8.33
N LEU A 445 25.30 -1.17 -9.04
CA LEU A 445 23.87 -0.89 -9.05
C LEU A 445 23.21 -1.31 -7.73
N SER A 446 22.24 -0.53 -7.29
CA SER A 446 21.33 -0.92 -6.21
C SER A 446 20.45 -2.13 -6.63
N GLY A 447 19.82 -2.81 -5.66
CA GLY A 447 18.92 -3.93 -5.93
C GLY A 447 17.78 -3.55 -6.89
N GLY A 448 17.17 -2.38 -6.69
CA GLY A 448 16.11 -1.88 -7.57
C GLY A 448 16.61 -1.56 -9.00
N GLU A 449 17.82 -1.01 -9.14
CA GLU A 449 18.43 -0.78 -10.46
C GLU A 449 18.74 -2.10 -11.16
N ARG A 450 19.24 -3.10 -10.45
CA ARG A 450 19.47 -4.44 -11.01
C ARG A 450 18.17 -5.09 -11.50
N ASN A 451 17.08 -4.97 -10.75
CA ASN A 451 15.77 -5.47 -11.17
C ASN A 451 15.27 -4.76 -12.44
N ARG A 452 15.40 -3.44 -12.54
CA ARG A 452 15.04 -2.69 -13.75
C ARG A 452 15.87 -3.13 -14.96
N LEU A 453 17.18 -3.36 -14.77
CA LEU A 453 18.04 -3.87 -15.85
C LEU A 453 17.64 -5.28 -16.28
N ALA A 454 17.33 -6.17 -15.33
CA ALA A 454 16.85 -7.53 -15.65
C ALA A 454 15.55 -7.51 -16.45
N LEU A 455 14.61 -6.61 -16.10
CA LEU A 455 13.40 -6.38 -16.90
C LEU A 455 13.72 -5.89 -18.30
N CYS A 456 14.61 -4.91 -18.46
CA CYS A 456 15.03 -4.43 -19.77
C CYS A 456 15.60 -5.58 -20.64
N LYS A 457 16.44 -6.42 -20.05
CA LYS A 457 17.01 -7.60 -20.75
C LYS A 457 15.94 -8.55 -21.24
N LEU A 458 14.96 -8.86 -20.38
CA LEU A 458 13.86 -9.72 -20.75
C LEU A 458 13.03 -9.11 -21.90
N LEU A 459 12.69 -7.83 -21.79
CA LEU A 459 11.86 -7.14 -22.78
C LEU A 459 12.51 -7.05 -24.18
N LEU A 460 13.85 -7.19 -24.27
CA LEU A 460 14.60 -7.19 -25.53
C LEU A 460 14.60 -8.55 -26.24
N GLN A 461 14.19 -9.63 -25.56
CA GLN A 461 14.16 -10.98 -26.14
C GLN A 461 12.83 -11.25 -26.87
N PRO A 462 12.84 -12.06 -27.93
CA PRO A 462 11.63 -12.48 -28.63
C PRO A 462 10.95 -13.62 -27.86
N PHE A 463 9.71 -13.48 -27.48
CA PHE A 463 8.87 -14.53 -26.88
C PHE A 463 7.40 -14.31 -27.27
N ASN A 464 6.57 -15.35 -27.17
CA ASN A 464 5.14 -15.27 -27.41
C ASN A 464 4.30 -15.58 -26.16
N VAL A 465 4.96 -16.08 -25.09
CA VAL A 465 4.38 -16.24 -23.76
C VAL A 465 5.30 -15.57 -22.76
N LEU A 466 4.74 -14.75 -21.88
CA LEU A 466 5.49 -14.07 -20.83
C LEU A 466 4.92 -14.45 -19.47
N ILE A 467 5.76 -15.02 -18.62
CA ILE A 467 5.43 -15.33 -17.22
C ILE A 467 6.25 -14.41 -16.34
N MET A 468 5.59 -13.64 -15.48
CA MET A 468 6.25 -12.67 -14.58
C MET A 468 5.85 -12.93 -13.13
N ASP A 469 6.84 -13.15 -12.28
CA ASP A 469 6.64 -13.37 -10.83
C ASP A 469 7.08 -12.13 -10.04
N GLU A 470 6.10 -11.40 -9.51
CA GLU A 470 6.25 -10.15 -8.75
C GLU A 470 7.16 -9.10 -9.44
N PRO A 471 6.89 -8.72 -10.70
CA PRO A 471 7.76 -7.80 -11.45
C PRO A 471 7.73 -6.38 -10.91
N THR A 472 6.75 -6.03 -10.10
CA THR A 472 6.56 -4.69 -9.54
C THR A 472 7.37 -4.43 -8.28
N ASN A 473 7.94 -5.48 -7.67
CA ASN A 473 8.74 -5.34 -6.46
C ASN A 473 9.99 -4.47 -6.73
N HIS A 474 10.21 -3.49 -5.86
CA HIS A 474 11.30 -2.51 -5.94
C HIS A 474 11.23 -1.56 -7.15
N LEU A 475 10.13 -1.55 -7.92
CA LEU A 475 9.89 -0.55 -8.96
C LEU A 475 9.20 0.68 -8.36
N ASP A 476 9.68 1.87 -8.73
CA ASP A 476 8.95 3.09 -8.46
C ASP A 476 7.70 3.23 -9.35
N ILE A 477 6.83 4.15 -9.01
CA ILE A 477 5.56 4.37 -9.70
C ILE A 477 5.76 4.66 -11.20
N LEU A 478 6.85 5.36 -11.58
CA LEU A 478 7.15 5.68 -12.98
C LEU A 478 7.55 4.43 -13.76
N SER A 479 8.47 3.64 -13.23
CA SER A 479 8.91 2.38 -13.85
C SER A 479 7.76 1.37 -13.96
N LYS A 480 6.86 1.29 -12.94
CA LYS A 480 5.64 0.49 -13.01
C LYS A 480 4.74 0.90 -14.16
N ASN A 481 4.54 2.20 -14.37
CA ASN A 481 3.72 2.69 -15.50
C ASN A 481 4.32 2.33 -16.85
N VAL A 482 5.64 2.51 -17.01
CA VAL A 482 6.34 2.15 -18.25
C VAL A 482 6.17 0.66 -18.55
N LEU A 483 6.35 -0.20 -17.54
CA LEU A 483 6.14 -1.63 -17.66
C LEU A 483 4.70 -1.97 -18.01
N LYS A 484 3.72 -1.40 -17.29
CA LYS A 484 2.29 -1.60 -17.53
C LYS A 484 1.88 -1.24 -18.95
N GLU A 485 2.31 -0.08 -19.46
CA GLU A 485 2.01 0.35 -20.82
C GLU A 485 2.71 -0.51 -21.88
N ALA A 486 3.91 -1.00 -21.59
CA ALA A 486 4.59 -1.96 -22.43
C ALA A 486 3.81 -3.30 -22.51
N LEU A 487 3.39 -3.85 -21.36
CA LEU A 487 2.64 -5.11 -21.29
C LEU A 487 1.22 -5.01 -21.88
N LYS A 488 0.58 -3.83 -21.83
CA LYS A 488 -0.69 -3.62 -22.54
C LYS A 488 -0.55 -3.81 -24.03
N LYS A 489 0.57 -3.36 -24.62
CA LYS A 489 0.87 -3.48 -26.06
C LYS A 489 1.42 -4.84 -26.46
N PHE A 490 1.70 -5.70 -25.49
CA PHE A 490 2.16 -7.07 -25.78
C PHE A 490 1.00 -7.90 -26.33
N GLU A 491 1.16 -8.41 -27.55
CA GLU A 491 0.14 -9.21 -28.26
C GLU A 491 0.20 -10.71 -27.93
N GLY A 492 1.21 -11.13 -27.16
CA GLY A 492 1.37 -12.51 -26.68
C GLY A 492 0.51 -12.82 -25.46
N THR A 493 0.65 -14.04 -24.95
CA THR A 493 0.00 -14.50 -23.72
C THR A 493 0.80 -14.06 -22.50
N LEU A 494 0.12 -13.49 -21.50
CA LEU A 494 0.72 -12.99 -20.26
C LEU A 494 0.18 -13.74 -19.05
N ILE A 495 1.09 -14.29 -18.24
CA ILE A 495 0.79 -14.82 -16.89
C ILE A 495 1.51 -13.94 -15.89
N LEU A 496 0.76 -13.29 -15.02
CA LEU A 496 1.27 -12.33 -14.06
C LEU A 496 0.97 -12.76 -12.63
N VAL A 497 1.99 -13.06 -11.85
CA VAL A 497 1.88 -13.18 -10.40
C VAL A 497 2.17 -11.80 -9.82
N SER A 498 1.19 -11.15 -9.21
CA SER A 498 1.41 -9.84 -8.57
C SER A 498 0.39 -9.54 -7.49
N HIS A 499 0.84 -8.86 -6.46
CA HIS A 499 0.02 -8.31 -5.39
C HIS A 499 -0.33 -6.83 -5.59
N ASP A 500 0.19 -6.20 -6.64
CA ASP A 500 -0.07 -4.82 -6.99
C ASP A 500 -1.38 -4.69 -7.77
N ARG A 501 -2.45 -4.31 -7.07
CA ARG A 501 -3.81 -4.20 -7.63
C ARG A 501 -3.90 -3.17 -8.76
N ASP A 502 -3.22 -2.02 -8.62
CA ASP A 502 -3.17 -0.98 -9.65
C ASP A 502 -2.47 -1.49 -10.92
N PHE A 503 -1.42 -2.28 -10.74
CA PHE A 503 -0.68 -2.85 -11.87
C PHE A 503 -1.51 -3.91 -12.62
N VAL A 504 -2.16 -4.82 -11.91
CA VAL A 504 -3.01 -5.88 -12.48
C VAL A 504 -4.26 -5.31 -13.16
N GLN A 505 -4.85 -4.26 -12.56
CA GLN A 505 -6.07 -3.62 -13.06
C GLN A 505 -5.89 -3.08 -14.48
N GLY A 506 -6.78 -3.46 -15.39
CA GLY A 506 -6.75 -3.03 -16.80
C GLY A 506 -5.58 -3.60 -17.61
N LEU A 507 -4.88 -4.62 -17.07
CA LEU A 507 -3.87 -5.41 -17.76
C LEU A 507 -4.35 -6.85 -17.94
N CYS A 508 -4.91 -7.48 -16.90
CA CYS A 508 -5.38 -8.85 -16.91
C CYS A 508 -6.93 -8.89 -16.91
N GLU A 509 -7.50 -9.76 -17.74
CA GLU A 509 -8.93 -9.94 -17.93
C GLU A 509 -9.47 -11.21 -17.25
N LYS A 510 -8.56 -12.10 -16.85
CA LYS A 510 -8.83 -13.37 -16.18
C LYS A 510 -7.99 -13.45 -14.90
N VAL A 511 -8.60 -13.87 -13.81
CA VAL A 511 -7.92 -14.10 -12.54
C VAL A 511 -7.90 -15.59 -12.24
N VAL A 512 -6.77 -16.12 -11.81
CA VAL A 512 -6.66 -17.48 -11.29
C VAL A 512 -6.37 -17.36 -9.79
N SER A 513 -7.32 -17.83 -8.99
CA SER A 513 -7.25 -17.74 -7.53
C SER A 513 -6.62 -18.99 -6.94
N PHE A 514 -5.69 -18.78 -6.00
CA PHE A 514 -5.02 -19.81 -5.23
C PHE A 514 -5.54 -19.75 -3.78
N LYS A 515 -6.28 -20.77 -3.38
CA LYS A 515 -6.81 -20.88 -2.01
C LYS A 515 -6.88 -22.33 -1.61
N ASP A 516 -6.41 -22.65 -0.40
CA ASP A 516 -6.52 -23.98 0.20
C ASP A 516 -6.00 -25.12 -0.71
N ARG A 517 -4.87 -24.91 -1.40
CA ARG A 517 -4.20 -25.80 -2.38
C ARG A 517 -4.95 -25.96 -3.71
N GLU A 518 -6.15 -25.41 -3.82
CA GLU A 518 -6.94 -25.40 -5.06
C GLU A 518 -6.60 -24.19 -5.91
N VAL A 519 -6.69 -24.36 -7.22
CA VAL A 519 -6.50 -23.31 -8.22
C VAL A 519 -7.76 -23.20 -9.04
N LYS A 520 -8.46 -22.05 -8.95
CA LYS A 520 -9.74 -21.83 -9.62
C LYS A 520 -9.68 -20.62 -10.54
N PRO A 521 -10.03 -20.76 -11.83
CA PRO A 521 -10.15 -19.62 -12.72
C PRO A 521 -11.40 -18.81 -12.39
N PHE A 522 -11.26 -17.48 -12.41
CA PHE A 522 -12.34 -16.50 -12.26
C PHE A 522 -12.36 -15.61 -13.52
N LEU A 523 -13.50 -15.59 -14.21
CA LEU A 523 -13.69 -14.72 -15.37
C LEU A 523 -14.07 -13.32 -14.88
N GLY A 524 -13.15 -12.38 -15.05
CA GLY A 524 -13.30 -11.00 -14.62
C GLY A 524 -11.96 -10.39 -14.20
N ASP A 525 -11.94 -9.09 -14.05
CA ASP A 525 -10.77 -8.36 -13.59
C ASP A 525 -10.55 -8.51 -12.07
N ILE A 526 -9.44 -7.97 -11.57
CA ILE A 526 -9.08 -8.03 -10.15
C ILE A 526 -10.13 -7.38 -9.24
N ASN A 527 -10.81 -6.31 -9.68
CA ASN A 527 -11.81 -5.64 -8.87
C ASN A 527 -13.07 -6.49 -8.71
N ALA A 528 -13.54 -7.09 -9.80
CA ALA A 528 -14.67 -8.04 -9.77
C ALA A 528 -14.36 -9.25 -8.86
N TYR A 529 -13.13 -9.76 -8.91
CA TYR A 529 -12.67 -10.83 -8.02
C TYR A 529 -12.69 -10.42 -6.54
N LEU A 530 -12.20 -9.22 -6.20
CA LEU A 530 -12.17 -8.72 -4.83
C LEU A 530 -13.59 -8.44 -4.29
N GLU A 531 -14.50 -7.97 -5.12
CA GLU A 531 -15.92 -7.83 -4.75
C GLU A 531 -16.57 -9.19 -4.50
N TYR A 532 -16.32 -10.17 -5.37
CA TYR A 532 -16.78 -11.53 -5.17
C TYR A 532 -16.27 -12.13 -3.85
N GLN A 533 -15.00 -11.95 -3.53
CA GLN A 533 -14.41 -12.41 -2.26
C GLN A 533 -15.09 -11.76 -1.05
N LYS A 534 -15.31 -10.44 -1.07
CA LYS A 534 -16.03 -9.74 0.01
C LYS A 534 -17.44 -10.30 0.23
N LEU A 535 -18.16 -10.55 -0.85
CA LEU A 535 -19.52 -11.11 -0.79
C LEU A 535 -19.51 -12.56 -0.27
N SER A 536 -18.52 -13.37 -0.66
CA SER A 536 -18.39 -14.76 -0.19
C SER A 536 -18.05 -14.83 1.29
N SER A 537 -17.12 -13.98 1.78
CA SER A 537 -16.76 -13.93 3.19
C SER A 537 -17.92 -13.46 4.08
N LEU A 538 -18.74 -12.51 3.63
CA LEU A 538 -19.96 -12.10 4.33
C LEU A 538 -20.97 -13.25 4.42
N LYS A 539 -21.18 -14.00 3.35
CA LYS A 539 -22.05 -15.19 3.33
C LYS A 539 -21.54 -16.31 4.26
N GLU A 540 -20.23 -16.50 4.36
CA GLU A 540 -19.62 -17.45 5.29
C GLU A 540 -19.81 -17.03 6.76
N LEU A 541 -19.65 -15.74 7.07
CA LEU A 541 -19.95 -15.19 8.39
C LEU A 541 -21.42 -15.35 8.77
N GLU A 542 -22.34 -15.11 7.84
CA GLU A 542 -23.78 -15.35 8.06
C GLU A 542 -24.10 -16.85 8.26
N LYS A 543 -23.42 -17.76 7.54
CA LYS A 543 -23.57 -19.20 7.74
C LYS A 543 -23.00 -19.66 9.10
N LYS A 544 -21.84 -19.15 9.51
CA LYS A 544 -21.23 -19.46 10.83
C LYS A 544 -22.09 -18.91 11.96
N SER A 545 -22.64 -17.71 11.84
CA SER A 545 -23.57 -17.16 12.85
C SER A 545 -24.87 -17.97 12.94
N LYS A 546 -25.39 -18.49 11.82
CA LYS A 546 -26.55 -19.41 11.80
C LYS A 546 -26.21 -20.80 12.36
N ALA A 547 -25.00 -21.32 12.13
CA ALA A 547 -24.57 -22.62 12.66
C ALA A 547 -24.32 -22.55 14.17
N VAL A 548 -23.74 -21.45 14.68
CA VAL A 548 -23.53 -21.23 16.13
C VAL A 548 -24.87 -21.04 16.85
N SER A 549 -25.90 -20.52 16.18
CA SER A 549 -27.26 -20.44 16.73
C SER A 549 -27.99 -21.81 16.74
N GLN A 550 -27.61 -22.74 15.85
CA GLN A 550 -28.20 -24.11 15.82
C GLN A 550 -27.57 -25.09 16.82
N THR A 551 -26.31 -24.90 17.21
CA THR A 551 -25.63 -25.76 18.18
C THR A 551 -25.92 -25.39 19.65
N LYS A 552 -26.52 -24.23 19.92
CA LYS A 552 -26.97 -23.83 21.27
C LYS A 552 -28.42 -24.19 21.60
N SER A 553 -29.15 -24.88 20.71
CA SER A 553 -30.60 -25.17 20.87
C SER A 553 -30.92 -26.56 21.45
N ALA A 554 -29.98 -27.22 22.16
CA ALA A 554 -30.24 -28.52 22.76
C ALA A 554 -30.32 -28.52 24.31
N THR A 555 -30.39 -27.38 24.97
CA THR A 555 -30.66 -27.28 26.41
C THR A 555 -31.28 -25.92 26.70
N GLU A 556 -32.64 -25.90 26.85
CA GLU A 556 -33.42 -25.01 27.71
C GLU A 556 -34.81 -24.74 27.14
N GLU A 557 -35.82 -25.44 27.68
CA GLU A 557 -37.26 -25.25 27.42
C GLU A 557 -37.84 -23.94 28.06
N GLY A 558 -37.01 -23.06 28.59
CA GLY A 558 -37.46 -21.80 29.26
C GLY A 558 -37.29 -20.51 28.42
N SER A 559 -36.77 -20.61 27.20
CA SER A 559 -36.35 -19.42 26.40
C SER A 559 -37.31 -19.03 25.25
N TYR A 560 -38.35 -19.81 24.98
CA TYR A 560 -39.15 -19.65 23.77
C TYR A 560 -40.06 -18.39 23.77
N GLU A 561 -40.57 -17.98 24.92
CA GLU A 561 -41.39 -16.76 25.01
C GLU A 561 -40.53 -15.48 24.91
N LYS A 562 -39.38 -15.41 25.55
CA LYS A 562 -38.46 -14.27 25.44
C LYS A 562 -37.91 -14.08 24.02
N GLN A 563 -37.62 -15.16 23.28
CA GLN A 563 -37.18 -15.09 21.90
C GLN A 563 -38.28 -14.62 20.93
N LYS A 564 -39.53 -14.92 21.18
CA LYS A 564 -40.67 -14.48 20.37
C LYS A 564 -40.92 -12.98 20.56
N GLU A 565 -40.79 -12.47 21.78
CA GLU A 565 -40.87 -11.03 22.08
C GLU A 565 -39.69 -10.25 21.47
N GLN A 566 -38.46 -10.74 21.57
CA GLN A 566 -37.29 -10.12 20.95
C GLN A 566 -37.37 -10.10 19.41
N ARG A 567 -37.83 -11.17 18.76
CA ARG A 567 -38.05 -11.19 17.31
C ARG A 567 -39.16 -10.21 16.88
N GLY A 568 -40.21 -10.07 17.70
CA GLY A 568 -41.28 -9.10 17.45
C GLY A 568 -40.81 -7.65 17.59
N ALA A 569 -39.95 -7.38 18.54
CA ALA A 569 -39.32 -6.06 18.74
C ALA A 569 -38.32 -5.73 17.63
N GLN A 570 -37.46 -6.68 17.22
CA GLN A 570 -36.54 -6.50 16.10
C GLN A 570 -37.24 -6.24 14.75
N GLN A 571 -38.39 -6.89 14.51
CA GLN A 571 -39.20 -6.62 13.30
C GLN A 571 -39.81 -5.21 13.33
N LYS A 572 -40.22 -4.72 14.50
CA LYS A 572 -40.72 -3.35 14.67
C LYS A 572 -39.61 -2.32 14.45
N VAL A 573 -38.40 -2.54 14.99
CA VAL A 573 -37.22 -1.69 14.75
C VAL A 573 -36.90 -1.62 13.27
N ALA A 574 -36.78 -2.75 12.57
CA ALA A 574 -36.50 -2.79 11.13
C ALA A 574 -37.59 -2.11 10.27
N LYS A 575 -38.85 -2.08 10.74
CA LYS A 575 -39.94 -1.37 10.07
C LYS A 575 -39.82 0.16 10.28
N LEU A 576 -39.48 0.58 11.48
CA LEU A 576 -39.22 1.99 11.80
C LEU A 576 -38.02 2.53 11.04
N GLU A 577 -36.92 1.79 10.97
CA GLU A 577 -35.74 2.16 10.19
C GLU A 577 -36.05 2.39 8.71
N LYS A 578 -36.88 1.55 8.11
CA LYS A 578 -37.33 1.75 6.72
C LYS A 578 -38.19 3.00 6.55
N GLN A 579 -39.02 3.34 7.56
CA GLN A 579 -39.85 4.55 7.51
C GLN A 579 -39.01 5.80 7.71
N ILE A 580 -38.05 5.78 8.64
CA ILE A 580 -37.08 6.85 8.87
C ILE A 580 -36.27 7.12 7.60
N ALA A 581 -35.66 6.08 7.01
CA ALA A 581 -34.86 6.21 5.79
C ALA A 581 -35.66 6.76 4.59
N ARG A 582 -36.96 6.44 4.51
CA ARG A 582 -37.85 6.98 3.48
C ARG A 582 -38.10 8.47 3.69
N LEU A 583 -38.44 8.87 4.92
CA LEU A 583 -38.70 10.28 5.26
C LEU A 583 -37.46 11.14 5.15
N GLU A 584 -36.29 10.64 5.57
CA GLU A 584 -35.00 11.32 5.39
C GLU A 584 -34.70 11.58 3.91
N LYS A 585 -34.98 10.58 3.05
CA LYS A 585 -34.82 10.75 1.60
C LYS A 585 -35.78 11.81 1.05
N GLU A 586 -37.05 11.78 1.44
CA GLU A 586 -38.05 12.76 1.00
C GLU A 586 -37.73 14.19 1.49
N ILE A 587 -37.19 14.35 2.71
CA ILE A 587 -36.73 15.64 3.23
C ILE A 587 -35.51 16.11 2.46
N LYS A 588 -34.55 15.22 2.17
CA LYS A 588 -33.34 15.54 1.42
C LYS A 588 -33.63 15.95 -0.03
N ASP A 589 -34.61 15.31 -0.66
CA ASP A 589 -35.07 15.69 -2.00
C ASP A 589 -35.72 17.10 -1.97
N ILE A 590 -36.49 17.42 -0.92
CA ILE A 590 -37.09 18.75 -0.72
C ILE A 590 -35.99 19.80 -0.41
N ASP A 591 -34.98 19.48 0.39
CA ASP A 591 -33.85 20.38 0.67
C ASP A 591 -33.06 20.67 -0.61
N PHE A 592 -32.85 19.67 -1.46
CA PHE A 592 -32.23 19.84 -2.76
C PHE A 592 -33.06 20.74 -3.70
N ASP A 593 -34.39 20.53 -3.77
CA ASP A 593 -35.29 21.38 -4.55
C ASP A 593 -35.30 22.83 -4.04
N LEU A 594 -35.12 23.05 -2.74
CA LEU A 594 -34.96 24.37 -2.15
C LEU A 594 -33.62 25.04 -2.53
N GLU A 595 -32.55 24.25 -2.70
CA GLU A 595 -31.25 24.81 -3.14
C GLU A 595 -31.22 25.14 -4.62
N VAL A 596 -31.91 24.38 -5.47
CA VAL A 596 -31.85 24.48 -6.94
C VAL A 596 -32.95 25.35 -7.52
N GLU A 597 -34.21 25.24 -7.03
CA GLU A 597 -35.40 25.94 -7.58
C GLU A 597 -36.21 26.65 -6.48
N TYR A 598 -35.57 27.49 -5.67
CA TYR A 598 -36.16 28.13 -4.48
C TYR A 598 -37.53 28.79 -4.71
N GLU A 599 -37.65 29.67 -5.72
CA GLU A 599 -38.90 30.43 -6.00
C GLU A 599 -40.07 29.53 -6.42
N LYS A 600 -39.78 28.43 -7.11
CA LYS A 600 -40.82 27.50 -7.61
C LYS A 600 -41.29 26.55 -6.52
N THR A 601 -40.37 26.16 -5.64
CA THR A 601 -40.64 25.24 -4.52
C THR A 601 -41.48 25.91 -3.43
N ILE A 602 -41.22 27.18 -3.09
CA ILE A 602 -42.00 27.96 -2.10
C ILE A 602 -43.37 28.37 -2.63
N SER A 603 -43.57 28.48 -3.95
CA SER A 603 -44.86 28.84 -4.55
C SER A 603 -45.93 27.76 -4.42
N GLN A 604 -45.59 26.57 -3.92
CA GLN A 604 -46.56 25.51 -3.68
C GLN A 604 -47.45 25.84 -2.47
N PRO A 605 -48.77 25.66 -2.53
CA PRO A 605 -49.67 25.99 -1.42
C PRO A 605 -49.37 25.08 -0.21
N ASN A 606 -49.19 25.70 0.95
CA ASN A 606 -48.85 25.07 2.26
C ASN A 606 -47.52 24.29 2.28
N PHE A 607 -46.52 24.74 1.51
CA PHE A 607 -45.22 24.08 1.43
C PHE A 607 -44.52 24.00 2.80
N PHE A 608 -44.39 25.11 3.51
CA PHE A 608 -43.72 25.14 4.83
C PHE A 608 -44.42 24.27 5.87
N ASP A 609 -45.76 24.25 5.86
CA ASP A 609 -46.52 23.40 6.78
C ASP A 609 -46.28 21.90 6.51
N LYS A 610 -46.24 21.51 5.25
CA LYS A 610 -45.93 20.13 4.84
C LYS A 610 -44.47 19.72 5.15
N TYR A 611 -43.55 20.63 4.95
CA TYR A 611 -42.12 20.39 5.25
C TYR A 611 -41.89 20.27 6.76
N GLN A 612 -42.49 21.16 7.59
CA GLN A 612 -42.42 21.06 9.03
C GLN A 612 -43.14 19.81 9.55
N ALA A 613 -44.27 19.43 8.99
CA ALA A 613 -44.97 18.21 9.34
C ALA A 613 -44.10 16.96 9.13
N LYS A 614 -43.39 16.87 7.97
CA LYS A 614 -42.47 15.75 7.71
C LYS A 614 -41.27 15.73 8.67
N LYS A 615 -40.71 16.87 9.02
CA LYS A 615 -39.63 16.94 10.01
C LYS A 615 -40.09 16.49 11.40
N LYS A 616 -41.29 16.90 11.80
CA LYS A 616 -41.87 16.50 13.08
C LYS A 616 -42.24 15.00 13.10
N GLU A 617 -42.70 14.46 11.97
CA GLU A 617 -42.96 13.02 11.81
C GLU A 617 -41.67 12.19 11.91
N LEU A 618 -40.57 12.67 11.30
CA LEU A 618 -39.26 12.05 11.42
C LEU A 618 -38.79 12.04 12.90
N GLU A 619 -38.92 13.15 13.62
CA GLU A 619 -38.52 13.26 15.01
C GLU A 619 -39.29 12.29 15.92
N VAL A 620 -40.59 12.16 15.71
CA VAL A 620 -41.42 11.18 16.45
C VAL A 620 -41.03 9.73 16.13
N LEU A 621 -40.70 9.41 14.88
CA LEU A 621 -40.26 8.06 14.51
C LEU A 621 -38.86 7.75 15.07
N MET A 622 -37.97 8.71 15.14
CA MET A 622 -36.67 8.57 15.79
C MET A 622 -36.77 8.34 17.30
N GLU A 623 -37.63 9.07 17.98
CA GLU A 623 -37.93 8.83 19.42
C GLU A 623 -38.49 7.41 19.65
N GLN A 624 -39.43 6.98 18.81
CA GLN A 624 -39.98 5.62 18.90
C GLN A 624 -38.95 4.53 18.63
N TRP A 625 -38.03 4.77 17.69
CA TRP A 625 -36.93 3.88 17.39
C TRP A 625 -35.94 3.78 18.57
N GLU A 626 -35.59 4.94 19.20
CA GLU A 626 -34.66 4.99 20.31
C GLU A 626 -35.23 4.27 21.56
N VAL A 627 -36.51 4.48 21.90
CA VAL A 627 -37.18 3.76 22.98
C VAL A 627 -37.22 2.25 22.75
N LEU A 628 -37.50 1.80 21.51
CA LEU A 628 -37.51 0.39 21.17
C LEU A 628 -36.11 -0.23 21.17
N GLN A 629 -35.08 0.52 20.81
CA GLN A 629 -33.69 0.08 20.82
C GLN A 629 -33.17 -0.09 22.25
N LEU A 630 -33.46 0.87 23.14
CA LEU A 630 -33.15 0.77 24.56
C LEU A 630 -33.87 -0.39 25.27
N SER A 631 -35.00 -0.83 24.75
CA SER A 631 -35.71 -2.01 25.28
C SER A 631 -35.15 -3.35 24.82
N LEU A 632 -34.23 -3.34 23.80
CA LEU A 632 -33.57 -4.50 23.23
C LEU A 632 -32.14 -4.71 23.75
N GLU A 633 -31.54 -3.65 24.33
CA GLU A 633 -30.28 -3.74 25.10
C GLU A 633 -30.56 -4.23 26.53
#